data_51889046822948f3111f4a4cdfe24ad8
#
_entry.id   51889046822948f3111f4a4cdfe24ad8
#
_cell.length_a   1.000
_cell.length_b   1.000
_cell.length_c   1.000
_cell.angle_alpha   90.00
_cell.angle_beta   90.00
_cell.angle_gamma   90.00
#
_symmetry.space_group_name_H-M   'P 1'
#
loop_
_entity.id
_entity.type
_entity.pdbx_description
1 polymer ?
#
loop_
_entity_poly.entity_id
_entity_poly.type
_entity_poly.pdbx_seq_one_letter_code
_entity_poly.pdbx_strand_id
1 'polypeptide(L)'
;MTVYRVVLAEEAADDLLRIEDFTIERELASATTDLGVVRRLRDAVDRALRLLEFSPYSCRKAARALNDKQRELIIPFGSAGLIAAFEVRGEVVRIGAVRHQLEQDYH
;
A
#
# COMPACT_ATOMS: atom_id res chain seq x y z
N MET A 1 19.47 -14.98 -5.85
CA MET A 1 18.51 -13.88 -5.60
C MET A 1 17.26 -14.46 -5.00
N THR A 2 16.81 -13.91 -3.87
CA THR A 2 15.59 -14.38 -3.21
C THR A 2 14.38 -13.71 -3.85
N VAL A 3 13.37 -14.51 -4.17
CA VAL A 3 12.06 -14.00 -4.58
C VAL A 3 11.12 -14.27 -3.41
N TYR A 4 10.53 -13.21 -2.88
CA TYR A 4 9.63 -13.30 -1.74
C TYR A 4 8.20 -13.55 -2.18
N ARG A 5 7.47 -14.30 -1.40
CA ARG A 5 6.04 -14.46 -1.60
C ARG A 5 5.33 -13.36 -0.83
N VAL A 6 4.58 -12.52 -1.54
CA VAL A 6 3.85 -11.40 -0.94
C VAL A 6 2.41 -11.82 -0.66
N VAL A 7 1.99 -11.68 0.58
CA VAL A 7 0.62 -12.02 0.99
C VAL A 7 -0.02 -10.81 1.67
N LEU A 8 -1.32 -10.65 1.45
CA LEU A 8 -2.12 -9.61 2.11
C LEU A 8 -2.83 -10.23 3.31
N ALA A 9 -2.66 -9.62 4.48
CA ALA A 9 -3.52 -9.93 5.61
C ALA A 9 -4.96 -9.49 5.29
N GLU A 10 -5.92 -10.10 5.94
CA GLU A 10 -7.33 -9.76 5.74
C GLU A 10 -7.58 -8.26 5.96
N GLU A 11 -6.99 -7.69 7.00
CA GLU A 11 -7.11 -6.27 7.30
C GLU A 11 -6.54 -5.39 6.20
N ALA A 12 -5.44 -5.80 5.59
CA ALA A 12 -4.85 -5.06 4.47
C ALA A 12 -5.72 -5.12 3.23
N ALA A 13 -6.33 -6.27 2.96
CA ALA A 13 -7.27 -6.42 1.86
C ALA A 13 -8.50 -5.53 2.06
N ASP A 14 -9.02 -5.48 3.29
CA ASP A 14 -10.14 -4.60 3.64
C ASP A 14 -9.75 -3.12 3.49
N ASP A 15 -8.52 -2.77 3.91
CA ASP A 15 -8.01 -1.41 3.75
C ASP A 15 -8.00 -0.99 2.28
N LEU A 16 -7.54 -1.87 1.39
CA LEU A 16 -7.49 -1.57 -0.05
C LEU A 16 -8.89 -1.38 -0.63
N LEU A 17 -9.86 -2.19 -0.22
CA LEU A 17 -11.25 -2.02 -0.66
C LEU A 17 -11.81 -0.68 -0.19
N ARG A 18 -11.54 -0.30 1.05
CA ARG A 18 -11.98 0.98 1.59
C ARG A 18 -11.36 2.15 0.84
N ILE A 19 -10.08 2.07 0.54
CA ILE A 19 -9.36 3.11 -0.22
C ILE A 19 -9.94 3.21 -1.64
N GLU A 20 -10.23 2.08 -2.26
CA GLU A 20 -10.83 2.05 -3.59
C GLU A 20 -12.22 2.72 -3.59
N ASP A 21 -13.06 2.36 -2.61
CA ASP A 21 -14.40 2.93 -2.47
C ASP A 21 -14.33 4.44 -2.23
N PHE A 22 -13.45 4.89 -1.36
CA PHE A 22 -13.23 6.31 -1.10
C PHE A 22 -12.79 7.05 -2.38
N THR A 23 -11.91 6.44 -3.15
CA THR A 23 -11.41 7.02 -4.39
C THR A 23 -12.54 7.18 -5.41
N ILE A 24 -13.40 6.15 -5.52
CA ILE A 24 -14.56 6.19 -6.41
C ILE A 24 -15.54 7.31 -5.98
N GLU A 25 -15.87 7.35 -4.71
CA GLU A 25 -16.79 8.37 -4.17
C GLU A 25 -16.29 9.77 -4.43
N ARG A 26 -15.01 9.99 -4.19
CA ARG A 26 -14.37 11.27 -4.40
C ARG A 26 -14.41 11.67 -5.87
N GLU A 27 -14.19 10.72 -6.77
CA GLU A 27 -14.20 10.98 -8.21
C GLU A 27 -15.61 11.27 -8.71
N LEU A 28 -16.61 10.57 -8.20
CA LEU A 28 -18.01 10.81 -8.55
C LEU A 28 -18.50 12.19 -8.10
N ALA A 29 -17.92 12.72 -7.03
CA ALA A 29 -18.22 14.06 -6.53
C ALA A 29 -17.48 15.16 -7.29
N SER A 30 -16.54 14.81 -8.15
CA SER A 30 -15.73 15.75 -8.91
C SER A 30 -16.51 16.28 -10.11
N ALA A 31 -16.27 17.54 -10.49
CA ALA A 31 -16.86 18.15 -11.67
C ALA A 31 -16.39 17.48 -12.98
N THR A 32 -15.22 16.84 -12.94
CA THR A 32 -14.64 16.16 -14.11
C THR A 32 -14.37 14.71 -13.76
N THR A 33 -15.44 13.91 -13.64
CA THR A 33 -15.35 12.50 -13.24
C THR A 33 -14.45 11.72 -14.18
N ASP A 34 -13.43 11.08 -13.61
CA ASP A 34 -12.50 10.20 -14.31
C ASP A 34 -12.37 8.87 -13.57
N LEU A 35 -13.16 7.87 -13.97
CA LEU A 35 -13.13 6.55 -13.34
C LEU A 35 -11.87 5.75 -13.71
N GLY A 36 -11.04 6.24 -14.64
CA GLY A 36 -9.72 5.68 -14.89
C GLY A 36 -8.79 5.77 -13.68
N VAL A 37 -9.12 6.61 -12.69
CA VAL A 37 -8.38 6.74 -11.44
C VAL A 37 -8.34 5.40 -10.68
N VAL A 38 -9.41 4.63 -10.73
CA VAL A 38 -9.48 3.31 -10.07
C VAL A 38 -8.45 2.36 -10.67
N ARG A 39 -8.34 2.37 -12.00
CA ARG A 39 -7.36 1.55 -12.69
C ARG A 39 -5.94 1.97 -12.33
N ARG A 40 -5.67 3.26 -12.27
CA ARG A 40 -4.35 3.77 -11.87
C ARG A 40 -4.01 3.37 -10.44
N LEU A 41 -5.00 3.37 -9.55
CA LEU A 41 -4.81 2.92 -8.17
C LEU A 41 -4.41 1.44 -8.13
N ARG A 42 -5.16 0.60 -8.84
CA ARG A 42 -4.85 -0.84 -8.91
C ARG A 42 -3.48 -1.10 -9.51
N ASP A 43 -3.12 -0.39 -10.57
CA ASP A 43 -1.80 -0.52 -11.20
C ASP A 43 -0.68 -0.09 -10.26
N ALA A 44 -0.89 0.97 -9.48
CA ALA A 44 0.11 1.42 -8.50
C ALA A 44 0.31 0.37 -7.41
N VAL A 45 -0.75 -0.23 -6.91
CA VAL A 45 -0.69 -1.30 -5.92
C VAL A 45 0.02 -2.53 -6.49
N ASP A 46 -0.32 -2.94 -7.70
CA ASP A 46 0.32 -4.10 -8.35
C ASP A 46 1.82 -3.90 -8.53
N ARG A 47 2.25 -2.71 -8.94
CA ARG A 47 3.68 -2.41 -9.05
C ARG A 47 4.38 -2.48 -7.70
N ALA A 48 3.73 -2.00 -6.66
CA ALA A 48 4.28 -2.05 -5.30
C ALA A 48 4.45 -3.50 -4.84
N LEU A 49 3.45 -4.35 -5.08
CA LEU A 49 3.54 -5.76 -4.71
C LEU A 49 4.70 -6.46 -5.42
N ARG A 50 4.92 -6.12 -6.69
CA ARG A 50 6.05 -6.68 -7.45
C ARG A 50 7.39 -6.23 -6.88
N LEU A 51 7.49 -4.97 -6.47
CA LEU A 51 8.71 -4.48 -5.82
C LEU A 51 9.02 -5.31 -4.58
N LEU A 52 8.02 -5.62 -3.78
CA LEU A 52 8.19 -6.39 -2.56
C LEU A 52 8.61 -7.84 -2.81
N GLU A 53 8.28 -8.40 -3.97
CA GLU A 53 8.76 -9.74 -4.35
C GLU A 53 10.29 -9.80 -4.47
N PHE A 54 10.93 -8.70 -4.79
CA PHE A 54 12.37 -8.69 -5.06
C PHE A 54 13.18 -7.88 -4.06
N SER A 55 12.62 -6.82 -3.49
CA SER A 55 13.40 -5.86 -2.71
C SER A 55 12.67 -5.32 -1.48
N PRO A 56 12.15 -6.19 -0.58
CA PRO A 56 11.44 -5.68 0.59
C PRO A 56 12.35 -4.87 1.53
N TYR A 57 13.62 -5.22 1.60
CA TYR A 57 14.57 -4.51 2.47
C TYR A 57 15.08 -3.20 1.89
N SER A 58 14.71 -2.84 0.67
CA SER A 58 14.99 -1.51 0.13
C SER A 58 13.99 -0.47 0.69
N CYS A 59 12.91 -0.92 1.31
CA CYS A 59 11.92 -0.05 1.91
C CYS A 59 12.39 0.43 3.30
N ARG A 60 11.85 1.56 3.76
CA ARG A 60 12.22 2.12 5.06
C ARG A 60 11.64 1.30 6.20
N LYS A 61 12.24 1.40 7.39
CA LYS A 61 11.65 0.81 8.58
C LYS A 61 10.34 1.52 8.90
N ALA A 62 9.37 0.75 9.40
CA ALA A 62 8.12 1.33 9.87
C ALA A 62 8.40 2.25 11.07
N ALA A 63 7.60 3.32 11.21
CA ALA A 63 7.82 4.32 12.24
C ALA A 63 7.81 3.74 13.67
N ARG A 64 7.05 2.68 13.90
CA ARG A 64 6.95 2.00 15.20
C ARG A 64 7.49 0.58 15.12
N ALA A 65 8.49 0.35 14.30
CA ALA A 65 9.05 -0.97 14.10
C ALA A 65 9.71 -1.49 15.39
N LEU A 66 9.39 -2.74 15.76
CA LEU A 66 10.02 -3.43 16.88
C LEU A 66 11.37 -4.04 16.46
N ASN A 67 11.57 -4.22 15.15
CA ASN A 67 12.79 -4.78 14.58
C ASN A 67 12.93 -4.32 13.13
N ASP A 68 14.03 -4.73 12.48
CA ASP A 68 14.33 -4.33 11.10
C ASP A 68 13.50 -5.05 10.04
N LYS A 69 12.67 -6.00 10.45
CA LYS A 69 11.79 -6.75 9.54
C LYS A 69 10.43 -6.08 9.34
N GLN A 70 10.09 -5.13 10.21
CA GLN A 70 8.86 -4.35 10.09
C GLN A 70 9.15 -3.09 9.30
N ARG A 71 8.63 -3.04 8.09
CA ARG A 71 8.92 -1.98 7.13
C ARG A 71 7.66 -1.41 6.52
N GLU A 72 7.82 -0.32 5.81
CA GLU A 72 6.70 0.30 5.10
C GLU A 72 7.15 0.78 3.73
N LEU A 73 6.25 0.65 2.76
CA LEU A 73 6.45 1.09 1.40
C LEU A 73 5.49 2.23 1.10
N ILE A 74 6.04 3.33 0.59
CA ILE A 74 5.22 4.43 0.09
C ILE A 74 4.84 4.11 -1.35
N ILE A 75 3.54 4.09 -1.63
CA ILE A 75 3.00 3.83 -2.96
C ILE A 75 2.53 5.17 -3.52
N PRO A 76 3.25 5.74 -4.50
CA PRO A 76 2.83 7.01 -5.09
C PRO A 76 1.47 6.86 -5.78
N PHE A 77 0.54 7.73 -5.41
CA PHE A 77 -0.77 7.75 -6.04
C PHE A 77 -1.41 9.13 -5.83
N GLY A 78 -1.70 9.84 -6.92
CA GLY A 78 -2.24 11.19 -6.85
C GLY A 78 -1.27 12.14 -6.15
N SER A 79 -1.81 13.10 -5.43
CA SER A 79 -1.01 14.11 -4.70
C SER A 79 -0.53 13.63 -3.34
N ALA A 80 -1.09 12.55 -2.80
CA ALA A 80 -0.74 12.04 -1.48
C ALA A 80 -0.13 10.67 -1.59
N GLY A 81 -0.63 9.62 -1.85
CA GLY A 81 -0.06 8.29 -1.89
C GLY A 81 -0.57 7.40 -0.77
N LEU A 82 -0.13 6.16 -0.78
CA LEU A 82 -0.51 5.16 0.20
C LEU A 82 0.74 4.69 0.95
N ILE A 83 0.54 4.17 2.14
CA ILE A 83 1.59 3.55 2.93
C ILE A 83 1.17 2.12 3.22
N ALA A 84 1.96 1.16 2.75
CA ALA A 84 1.77 -0.26 3.02
C ALA A 84 2.75 -0.68 4.11
N ALA A 85 2.22 -1.09 5.26
CA ALA A 85 3.02 -1.61 6.35
C ALA A 85 3.12 -3.13 6.22
N PHE A 86 4.33 -3.66 6.29
CA PHE A 86 4.55 -5.09 6.10
C PHE A 86 5.64 -5.62 7.02
N GLU A 87 5.68 -6.94 7.15
CA GLU A 87 6.72 -7.64 7.90
C GLU A 87 7.30 -8.73 7.02
N VAL A 88 8.63 -8.86 7.07
CA VAL A 88 9.35 -9.92 6.36
C VAL A 88 9.58 -11.09 7.31
N ARG A 89 9.08 -12.26 6.94
CA ARG A 89 9.28 -13.49 7.70
C ARG A 89 9.83 -14.57 6.78
N GLY A 90 11.13 -14.83 6.87
CA GLY A 90 11.80 -15.74 5.94
C GLY A 90 11.65 -15.25 4.51
N GLU A 91 11.01 -16.05 3.66
CA GLU A 91 10.77 -15.70 2.25
C GLU A 91 9.36 -15.15 2.00
N VAL A 92 8.63 -14.79 3.07
CA VAL A 92 7.27 -14.27 2.98
C VAL A 92 7.26 -12.81 3.42
N VAL A 93 6.63 -11.97 2.62
CA VAL A 93 6.32 -10.57 2.96
C VAL A 93 4.82 -10.50 3.24
N ARG A 94 4.46 -10.20 4.48
CA ARG A 94 3.06 -10.12 4.88
C ARG A 94 2.67 -8.65 5.07
N ILE A 95 1.79 -8.18 4.21
CA ILE A 95 1.26 -6.81 4.31
C ILE A 95 0.11 -6.81 5.32
N GLY A 96 0.28 -6.08 6.42
CA GLY A 96 -0.68 -6.06 7.50
C GLY A 96 -1.69 -4.92 7.43
N ALA A 97 -1.30 -3.81 6.82
CA ALA A 97 -2.16 -2.63 6.73
C ALA A 97 -1.79 -1.77 5.53
N VAL A 98 -2.77 -1.09 4.97
CA VAL A 98 -2.54 -0.07 3.94
C VAL A 98 -3.33 1.17 4.34
N ARG A 99 -2.67 2.32 4.33
CA ARG A 99 -3.28 3.57 4.75
C ARG A 99 -3.07 4.64 3.70
N HIS A 100 -4.01 5.56 3.63
CA HIS A 100 -3.81 6.77 2.85
C HIS A 100 -2.81 7.65 3.59
N GLN A 101 -1.86 8.24 2.88
CA GLN A 101 -0.79 9.04 3.49
C GLN A 101 -1.36 10.22 4.30
N LEU A 102 -2.47 10.81 3.84
CA LEU A 102 -3.13 11.91 4.55
C LEU A 102 -3.73 11.47 5.89
N GLU A 103 -4.18 10.22 6.02
CA GLU A 103 -4.75 9.71 7.27
C GLU A 103 -3.72 9.69 8.40
N GLN A 104 -2.45 9.48 8.08
CA GLN A 104 -1.38 9.49 9.08
C GLN A 104 -1.08 10.87 9.62
N ASP A 105 -1.31 11.90 8.82
CA ASP A 105 -1.02 13.27 9.21
C ASP A 105 -2.07 13.84 10.18
N TYR A 106 -3.18 13.13 10.37
CA TYR A 106 -4.26 13.55 11.27
C TYR A 106 -4.14 13.02 12.69
N HIS A 107 -3.04 12.38 13.03
CA HIS A 107 -2.85 11.81 14.38
C HIS A 107 -1.99 12.68 15.26
#